data_8d3cb07ca179afc9161b2b2689fa16e0
#
_entry.id   8d3cb07ca179afc9161b2b2689fa16e0
#
_cell.length_a   1.000
_cell.length_b   1.000
_cell.length_c   1.000
_cell.angle_alpha   90.00
_cell.angle_beta   90.00
_cell.angle_gamma   90.00
#
_symmetry.space_group_name_H-M   'P 1'
#
loop_
_entity.id
_entity.type
_entity.pdbx_description
1 polymer ?
#
loop_
_entity_poly.entity_id
_entity_poly.type
_entity_poly.pdbx_seq_one_letter_code
_entity_poly.pdbx_strand_id
1 'polypeptide(L)'
;MCVIATAETGSMPTIDQLDQMSEVNPDGAGIAWHDDTGLHRVRNADNGKALAFITKHWNELKDAPCLIHFRLAIHGAVNTENTHPFRYTLAHGEHGYIAHNGIAQRHTHGRYASDSRNAILAWQTGQADLTDGTQGKFAKIDQTGRIEWLTPPQTIEGAEDKPIQVSNTRWREPAAITWDEWENAYDDAYMEGWNDGYEAAINDMLNDGIDTTTGMRRRH
;
A
#
# COMPACT_ATOMS: atom_id res chain seq x y z
N MET A 1 2.98 0.00 -9.20
CA MET A 1 2.47 0.79 -8.02
C MET A 1 1.20 0.16 -7.53
N CYS A 2 1.04 0.04 -6.21
CA CYS A 2 -0.18 -0.50 -5.58
C CYS A 2 -1.44 0.20 -6.07
N VAL A 3 -2.60 -0.37 -5.81
CA VAL A 3 -3.90 0.29 -5.98
C VAL A 3 -4.72 0.18 -4.71
N ILE A 4 -5.35 1.29 -4.33
CA ILE A 4 -6.41 1.36 -3.34
C ILE A 4 -7.71 1.57 -4.11
N ALA A 5 -8.75 0.83 -3.77
CA ALA A 5 -10.11 1.09 -4.20
C ALA A 5 -11.03 1.20 -2.98
N THR A 6 -11.96 2.16 -3.00
CA THR A 6 -13.01 2.27 -1.99
C THR A 6 -14.36 2.34 -2.67
N ALA A 7 -15.35 1.74 -2.03
CA ALA A 7 -16.72 1.73 -2.48
C ALA A 7 -17.66 1.97 -1.30
N GLU A 8 -18.63 2.84 -1.50
CA GLU A 8 -19.73 3.06 -0.56
C GLU A 8 -20.78 1.95 -0.70
N THR A 9 -21.65 1.84 0.28
CA THR A 9 -22.77 0.88 0.26
C THR A 9 -23.53 0.89 -1.07
N GLY A 10 -23.70 -0.27 -1.66
CA GLY A 10 -24.37 -0.43 -2.96
C GLY A 10 -23.46 -0.20 -4.16
N SER A 11 -22.16 0.03 -3.94
CA SER A 11 -21.14 0.21 -4.98
C SER A 11 -20.01 -0.80 -4.80
N MET A 12 -19.37 -1.25 -5.87
CA MET A 12 -18.24 -2.18 -5.83
C MET A 12 -17.46 -2.11 -7.15
N PRO A 13 -16.13 -2.34 -7.17
CA PRO A 13 -15.46 -2.64 -8.43
C PRO A 13 -16.09 -3.84 -9.14
N THR A 14 -16.13 -3.85 -10.46
CA THR A 14 -16.52 -5.05 -11.21
C THR A 14 -15.50 -6.17 -10.96
N ILE A 15 -15.90 -7.42 -11.22
CA ILE A 15 -14.98 -8.56 -11.11
C ILE A 15 -13.79 -8.37 -12.06
N ASP A 16 -14.03 -7.93 -13.30
CA ASP A 16 -12.96 -7.64 -14.26
C ASP A 16 -11.99 -6.55 -13.78
N GLN A 17 -12.51 -5.51 -13.09
CA GLN A 17 -11.65 -4.49 -12.49
C GLN A 17 -10.81 -5.05 -11.33
N LEU A 18 -11.39 -5.92 -10.51
CA LEU A 18 -10.66 -6.59 -9.42
C LEU A 18 -9.56 -7.51 -9.97
N ASP A 19 -9.85 -8.25 -11.05
CA ASP A 19 -8.87 -9.11 -11.72
C ASP A 19 -7.71 -8.27 -12.30
N GLN A 20 -8.01 -7.19 -13.03
CA GLN A 20 -6.98 -6.28 -13.58
C GLN A 20 -6.11 -5.64 -12.48
N MET A 21 -6.74 -5.17 -11.39
CA MET A 21 -5.99 -4.63 -10.23
C MET A 21 -5.08 -5.69 -9.62
N SER A 22 -5.54 -6.94 -9.54
CA SER A 22 -4.81 -8.08 -9.01
C SER A 22 -3.63 -8.49 -9.90
N GLU A 23 -3.83 -8.56 -11.21
CA GLU A 23 -2.79 -8.94 -12.18
C GLU A 23 -1.60 -7.99 -12.15
N VAL A 24 -1.86 -6.68 -12.10
CA VAL A 24 -0.81 -5.64 -12.10
C VAL A 24 -0.16 -5.47 -10.72
N ASN A 25 -0.80 -5.97 -9.64
CA ASN A 25 -0.32 -5.82 -8.26
C ASN A 25 -0.37 -7.18 -7.53
N PRO A 26 0.53 -8.14 -7.86
CA PRO A 26 0.42 -9.53 -7.44
C PRO A 26 0.95 -9.85 -6.03
N ASP A 27 1.53 -8.90 -5.31
CA ASP A 27 2.31 -9.15 -4.08
C ASP A 27 1.48 -9.13 -2.79
N GLY A 28 0.20 -9.49 -2.93
CA GLY A 28 -0.76 -9.59 -1.85
C GLY A 28 -1.91 -8.60 -1.97
N ALA A 29 -3.04 -8.95 -1.38
CA ALA A 29 -4.21 -8.12 -1.37
C ALA A 29 -4.99 -8.22 -0.05
N GLY A 30 -5.88 -7.27 0.18
CA GLY A 30 -6.78 -7.31 1.31
C GLY A 30 -7.94 -6.33 1.17
N ILE A 31 -8.94 -6.57 1.99
CA ILE A 31 -10.16 -5.80 2.07
C ILE A 31 -10.52 -5.56 3.53
N ALA A 32 -11.02 -4.37 3.84
CA ALA A 32 -11.78 -4.08 5.04
C ALA A 32 -13.16 -3.60 4.66
N TRP A 33 -14.18 -4.02 5.42
CA TRP A 33 -15.57 -3.64 5.20
C TRP A 33 -16.32 -3.54 6.53
N HIS A 34 -17.43 -2.83 6.53
CA HIS A 34 -18.29 -2.70 7.70
C HIS A 34 -19.70 -3.15 7.38
N ASP A 35 -20.22 -4.13 8.13
CA ASP A 35 -21.58 -4.64 8.05
C ASP A 35 -22.30 -4.53 9.41
N ASP A 36 -23.48 -5.12 9.51
CA ASP A 36 -24.30 -5.10 10.73
C ASP A 36 -23.61 -5.76 11.94
N THR A 37 -22.57 -6.56 11.72
CA THR A 37 -21.78 -7.22 12.77
C THR A 37 -20.53 -6.43 13.15
N GLY A 38 -20.20 -5.37 12.39
CA GLY A 38 -19.11 -4.45 12.67
C GLY A 38 -18.05 -4.36 11.57
N LEU A 39 -16.86 -3.93 11.96
CA LEU A 39 -15.75 -3.71 11.05
C LEU A 39 -14.88 -4.95 10.92
N HIS A 40 -14.72 -5.43 9.70
CA HIS A 40 -14.01 -6.64 9.33
C HIS A 40 -12.77 -6.37 8.49
N ARG A 41 -11.88 -7.35 8.42
CA ARG A 41 -10.72 -7.33 7.52
C ARG A 41 -10.29 -8.74 7.14
N VAL A 42 -10.00 -8.94 5.84
CA VAL A 42 -9.23 -10.06 5.31
C VAL A 42 -8.03 -9.54 4.53
N ARG A 43 -6.88 -10.18 4.68
CA ARG A 43 -5.68 -9.89 3.89
C ARG A 43 -4.82 -11.13 3.74
N ASN A 44 -4.15 -11.26 2.60
CA ASN A 44 -3.27 -12.38 2.32
C ASN A 44 -2.09 -11.92 1.44
N ALA A 45 -0.88 -12.42 1.72
CA ALA A 45 0.27 -12.22 0.84
C ALA A 45 0.11 -12.98 -0.48
N ASP A 46 -0.67 -14.05 -0.49
CA ASP A 46 -1.13 -14.72 -1.71
C ASP A 46 -2.32 -13.91 -2.27
N ASN A 47 -2.04 -13.17 -3.33
CA ASN A 47 -2.99 -12.29 -3.99
C ASN A 47 -4.24 -13.04 -4.49
N GLY A 48 -4.04 -14.22 -5.08
CA GLY A 48 -5.13 -15.04 -5.60
C GLY A 48 -6.10 -15.50 -4.51
N LYS A 49 -5.61 -15.79 -3.30
CA LYS A 49 -6.47 -16.16 -2.17
C LYS A 49 -7.32 -14.99 -1.68
N ALA A 50 -6.73 -13.78 -1.63
CA ALA A 50 -7.47 -12.59 -1.26
C ALA A 50 -8.53 -12.24 -2.32
N LEU A 51 -8.15 -12.29 -3.60
CA LEU A 51 -9.07 -12.06 -4.72
C LEU A 51 -10.22 -13.08 -4.72
N ALA A 52 -9.94 -14.38 -4.55
CA ALA A 52 -10.95 -15.43 -4.48
C ALA A 52 -11.94 -15.19 -3.33
N PHE A 53 -11.47 -14.70 -2.17
CA PHE A 53 -12.35 -14.30 -1.08
C PHE A 53 -13.26 -13.14 -1.49
N ILE A 54 -12.70 -12.08 -2.06
CA ILE A 54 -13.47 -10.89 -2.48
C ILE A 54 -14.51 -11.26 -3.54
N THR A 55 -14.12 -12.04 -4.55
CA THR A 55 -15.02 -12.48 -5.63
C THR A 55 -16.13 -13.39 -5.12
N LYS A 56 -15.81 -14.33 -4.23
CA LYS A 56 -16.78 -15.21 -3.62
C LYS A 56 -17.87 -14.47 -2.83
N HIS A 57 -17.48 -13.42 -2.12
CA HIS A 57 -18.36 -12.61 -1.27
C HIS A 57 -18.78 -11.28 -1.92
N TRP A 58 -18.59 -11.14 -3.24
CA TRP A 58 -18.77 -9.88 -3.94
C TRP A 58 -20.13 -9.24 -3.72
N ASN A 59 -21.22 -10.02 -3.76
CA ASN A 59 -22.59 -9.52 -3.56
C ASN A 59 -22.80 -8.98 -2.14
N GLU A 60 -22.28 -9.67 -1.13
CA GLU A 60 -22.35 -9.25 0.27
C GLU A 60 -21.51 -8.00 0.52
N LEU A 61 -20.33 -7.95 -0.06
CA LEU A 61 -19.40 -6.81 0.05
C LEU A 61 -19.93 -5.57 -0.68
N LYS A 62 -20.70 -5.74 -1.78
CA LYS A 62 -21.37 -4.62 -2.47
C LYS A 62 -22.36 -3.88 -1.57
N ASP A 63 -22.99 -4.59 -0.64
CA ASP A 63 -23.98 -4.01 0.28
C ASP A 63 -23.34 -3.34 1.51
N ALA A 64 -22.02 -3.26 1.55
CA ALA A 64 -21.24 -2.68 2.65
C ALA A 64 -20.19 -1.67 2.13
N PRO A 65 -19.89 -0.58 2.89
CA PRO A 65 -18.75 0.24 2.57
C PRO A 65 -17.46 -0.56 2.71
N CYS A 66 -16.54 -0.46 1.75
CA CYS A 66 -15.31 -1.22 1.76
C CYS A 66 -14.07 -0.46 1.28
N LEU A 67 -12.91 -0.90 1.78
CA LEU A 67 -11.58 -0.45 1.42
C LEU A 67 -10.77 -1.65 0.95
N ILE A 68 -10.40 -1.68 -0.33
CA ILE A 68 -9.67 -2.75 -0.99
C ILE A 68 -8.26 -2.26 -1.33
N HIS A 69 -7.27 -3.15 -1.25
CA HIS A 69 -5.90 -2.85 -1.64
C HIS A 69 -5.27 -4.06 -2.33
N PHE A 70 -4.63 -3.81 -3.49
CA PHE A 70 -3.75 -4.74 -4.17
C PHE A 70 -2.32 -4.19 -4.16
N ARG A 71 -1.38 -5.01 -3.75
CA ARG A 71 0.00 -4.63 -3.48
C ARG A 71 0.92 -4.99 -4.64
N LEU A 72 1.76 -4.02 -5.03
CA LEU A 72 3.02 -4.26 -5.73
C LEU A 72 4.15 -3.87 -4.77
N ALA A 73 4.97 -4.82 -4.37
CA ALA A 73 6.01 -4.62 -3.37
C ALA A 73 7.24 -3.98 -4.03
N ILE A 74 7.50 -2.73 -3.72
CA ILE A 74 8.75 -2.03 -4.03
C ILE A 74 9.66 -2.08 -2.80
N HIS A 75 9.08 -1.90 -1.60
CA HIS A 75 9.78 -1.99 -0.33
C HIS A 75 9.13 -3.00 0.61
N GLY A 76 9.99 -3.69 1.38
CA GLY A 76 9.57 -4.66 2.38
C GLY A 76 9.19 -6.04 1.81
N ALA A 77 9.33 -7.06 2.62
CA ALA A 77 9.06 -8.45 2.23
C ALA A 77 7.60 -8.66 1.81
N VAL A 78 7.39 -9.56 0.85
CA VAL A 78 6.07 -10.08 0.49
C VAL A 78 5.62 -11.05 1.58
N ASN A 79 4.81 -10.56 2.50
CA ASN A 79 4.22 -11.34 3.59
C ASN A 79 2.91 -10.69 4.05
N THR A 80 2.11 -11.44 4.82
CA THR A 80 0.81 -10.96 5.31
C THR A 80 0.95 -9.75 6.26
N GLU A 81 2.06 -9.61 6.98
CA GLU A 81 2.28 -8.47 7.88
C GLU A 81 2.41 -7.15 7.13
N ASN A 82 2.98 -7.18 5.93
CA ASN A 82 3.16 -6.02 5.05
C ASN A 82 2.02 -5.85 4.02
N THR A 83 0.98 -6.68 4.09
CA THR A 83 -0.20 -6.57 3.22
C THR A 83 -1.25 -5.67 3.86
N HIS A 84 -1.72 -4.67 3.11
CA HIS A 84 -2.79 -3.77 3.54
C HIS A 84 -4.18 -4.44 3.53
N PRO A 85 -5.19 -3.80 4.17
CA PRO A 85 -5.10 -2.58 4.97
C PRO A 85 -4.56 -2.85 6.37
N PHE A 86 -3.90 -1.84 6.97
CA PHE A 86 -3.33 -1.89 8.32
C PHE A 86 -4.32 -1.34 9.34
N ARG A 87 -4.26 -1.86 10.57
CA ARG A 87 -5.04 -1.29 11.68
C ARG A 87 -4.45 0.04 12.11
N TYR A 88 -5.31 1.00 12.44
CA TYR A 88 -4.95 2.24 13.10
C TYR A 88 -5.83 2.52 14.32
N THR A 89 -5.32 3.36 15.23
CA THR A 89 -6.08 3.88 16.38
C THR A 89 -5.56 5.28 16.69
N LEU A 90 -6.45 6.27 16.71
CA LEU A 90 -6.12 7.66 17.03
C LEU A 90 -6.34 7.95 18.52
N ALA A 91 -5.71 9.00 19.03
CA ALA A 91 -5.75 9.37 20.44
C ALA A 91 -7.17 9.66 20.98
N HIS A 92 -8.08 10.13 20.10
CA HIS A 92 -9.48 10.40 20.45
C HIS A 92 -10.40 9.18 20.37
N GLY A 93 -9.85 7.99 20.15
CA GLY A 93 -10.59 6.72 20.17
C GLY A 93 -11.08 6.23 18.80
N GLU A 94 -10.99 7.04 17.74
CA GLU A 94 -11.25 6.55 16.39
C GLU A 94 -10.27 5.43 16.03
N HIS A 95 -10.78 4.35 15.47
CA HIS A 95 -9.97 3.23 15.02
C HIS A 95 -10.56 2.60 13.75
N GLY A 96 -9.75 1.84 13.04
CA GLY A 96 -10.19 1.22 11.79
C GLY A 96 -9.04 0.62 11.02
N TYR A 97 -9.19 0.66 9.70
CA TYR A 97 -8.18 0.16 8.77
C TYR A 97 -7.81 1.22 7.74
N ILE A 98 -6.54 1.27 7.37
CA ILE A 98 -5.96 2.24 6.45
C ILE A 98 -5.08 1.55 5.42
N ALA A 99 -5.15 2.01 4.17
CA ALA A 99 -4.31 1.55 3.08
C ALA A 99 -3.46 2.69 2.53
N HIS A 100 -2.30 2.34 1.98
CA HIS A 100 -1.33 3.26 1.39
C HIS A 100 -0.96 2.82 -0.03
N ASN A 101 -0.89 3.76 -0.95
CA ASN A 101 -0.33 3.59 -2.28
C ASN A 101 0.71 4.67 -2.56
N GLY A 102 1.96 4.27 -2.69
CA GLY A 102 3.12 5.13 -2.90
C GLY A 102 4.33 4.66 -2.09
N ILE A 103 5.32 5.51 -1.99
CA ILE A 103 6.48 5.32 -1.12
C ILE A 103 6.46 6.47 -0.10
N ALA A 104 6.40 6.13 1.18
CA ALA A 104 6.46 7.11 2.25
C ALA A 104 7.94 7.43 2.56
N GLN A 105 8.58 8.23 1.69
CA GLN A 105 10.03 8.51 1.69
C GLN A 105 10.60 8.93 3.05
N ARG A 106 9.84 9.73 3.82
CA ARG A 106 10.27 10.18 5.17
C ARG A 106 10.18 9.08 6.22
N HIS A 107 9.64 7.90 5.87
CA HIS A 107 9.33 6.80 6.79
C HIS A 107 9.92 5.46 6.35
N THR A 108 10.89 5.47 5.43
CA THR A 108 11.60 4.26 4.96
C THR A 108 12.37 3.58 6.09
N HIS A 109 12.74 4.32 7.12
CA HIS A 109 13.37 3.82 8.34
C HIS A 109 12.43 3.96 9.54
N GLY A 110 12.50 3.03 10.50
CA GLY A 110 11.68 3.08 11.70
C GLY A 110 11.47 1.71 12.35
N ARG A 111 10.39 1.60 13.12
CA ARG A 111 10.07 0.38 13.87
C ARG A 111 9.83 -0.84 12.98
N TYR A 112 9.35 -0.62 11.76
CA TYR A 112 8.98 -1.67 10.81
C TYR A 112 9.84 -1.57 9.55
N ALA A 113 10.12 -2.72 8.92
CA ALA A 113 10.71 -2.79 7.59
C ALA A 113 9.67 -2.48 6.48
N SER A 114 8.78 -1.53 6.74
CA SER A 114 7.72 -1.07 5.85
C SER A 114 7.48 0.41 6.09
N ASP A 115 7.75 1.21 5.09
CA ASP A 115 7.54 2.65 5.07
C ASP A 115 6.09 3.01 5.39
N SER A 116 5.13 2.32 4.79
CA SER A 116 3.69 2.49 5.03
C SER A 116 3.33 2.31 6.50
N ARG A 117 3.85 1.27 7.15
CA ARG A 117 3.57 1.01 8.59
C ARG A 117 4.20 2.07 9.48
N ASN A 118 5.40 2.54 9.15
CA ASN A 118 6.08 3.61 9.88
C ASN A 118 5.34 4.94 9.72
N ALA A 119 4.90 5.28 8.50
CA ALA A 119 4.12 6.49 8.22
C ALA A 119 2.80 6.49 8.99
N ILE A 120 2.06 5.38 8.98
CA ILE A 120 0.81 5.23 9.71
C ILE A 120 1.04 5.35 11.22
N LEU A 121 2.11 4.75 11.75
CA LEU A 121 2.45 4.87 13.17
C LEU A 121 2.75 6.33 13.56
N ALA A 122 3.53 7.04 12.74
CA ALA A 122 3.84 8.46 12.97
C ALA A 122 2.57 9.33 12.91
N TRP A 123 1.67 9.07 11.96
CA TRP A 123 0.39 9.76 11.84
C TRP A 123 -0.52 9.52 13.07
N GLN A 124 -0.66 8.27 13.53
CA GLN A 124 -1.45 7.92 14.72
C GLN A 124 -1.00 8.66 15.98
N THR A 125 0.30 8.97 16.06
CA THR A 125 0.90 9.68 17.22
C THR A 125 1.01 11.19 17.00
N GLY A 126 0.45 11.71 15.89
CA GLY A 126 0.49 13.14 15.57
C GLY A 126 1.87 13.65 15.11
N GLN A 127 2.79 12.75 14.76
CA GLN A 127 4.14 13.09 14.32
C GLN A 127 4.26 13.24 12.80
N ALA A 128 3.24 12.84 12.04
CA ALA A 128 3.19 12.99 10.58
C ALA A 128 1.82 13.47 10.13
N ASP A 129 1.82 14.29 9.07
CA ASP A 129 0.65 14.62 8.27
C ASP A 129 0.68 13.77 7.00
N LEU A 130 -0.39 13.00 6.77
CA LEU A 130 -0.57 12.17 5.57
C LEU A 130 -1.52 12.80 4.56
N THR A 131 -1.99 14.02 4.81
CA THR A 131 -2.98 14.71 3.96
C THR A 131 -2.30 15.55 2.88
N ASP A 132 -1.01 15.86 3.02
CA ASP A 132 -0.25 16.74 2.12
C ASP A 132 0.12 16.07 0.77
N GLY A 133 -0.09 14.76 0.62
CA GLY A 133 0.20 13.99 -0.59
C GLY A 133 1.68 13.68 -0.82
N THR A 134 2.60 14.21 -0.01
CA THR A 134 4.06 14.01 -0.20
C THR A 134 4.52 12.60 0.15
N GLN A 135 3.72 11.86 0.90
CA GLN A 135 4.00 10.48 1.32
C GLN A 135 3.13 9.46 0.60
N GLY A 136 2.59 9.79 -0.58
CA GLY A 136 1.70 8.93 -1.33
C GLY A 136 0.22 9.16 -1.02
N LYS A 137 -0.63 8.20 -1.41
CA LYS A 137 -2.08 8.27 -1.23
C LYS A 137 -2.53 7.34 -0.10
N PHE A 138 -3.40 7.86 0.76
CA PHE A 138 -3.96 7.12 1.88
C PHE A 138 -5.47 7.18 1.86
N ALA A 139 -6.12 6.04 2.15
CA ALA A 139 -7.55 5.94 2.42
C ALA A 139 -7.78 5.08 3.65
N LYS A 140 -8.79 5.40 4.44
CA LYS A 140 -9.17 4.67 5.65
C LYS A 140 -10.67 4.37 5.69
N ILE A 141 -11.03 3.33 6.44
CA ILE A 141 -12.39 3.01 6.87
C ILE A 141 -12.38 2.90 8.39
N ASP A 142 -13.27 3.62 9.06
CA ASP A 142 -13.33 3.63 10.52
C ASP A 142 -14.31 2.58 11.08
N GLN A 143 -14.41 2.52 12.41
CA GLN A 143 -15.27 1.59 13.14
C GLN A 143 -16.76 1.77 12.88
N THR A 144 -17.18 2.86 12.21
CA THR A 144 -18.57 3.14 11.83
C THR A 144 -18.85 2.84 10.36
N GLY A 145 -17.82 2.40 9.61
CA GLY A 145 -17.91 2.17 8.17
C GLY A 145 -17.70 3.43 7.33
N ARG A 146 -17.39 4.58 7.94
CA ARG A 146 -17.08 5.80 7.19
C ARG A 146 -15.75 5.68 6.47
N ILE A 147 -15.78 5.90 5.15
CA ILE A 147 -14.60 5.96 4.31
C ILE A 147 -14.09 7.40 4.25
N GLU A 148 -12.78 7.58 4.38
CA GLU A 148 -12.11 8.86 4.22
C GLU A 148 -10.80 8.71 3.46
N TRP A 149 -10.64 9.51 2.41
CA TRP A 149 -9.39 9.68 1.70
C TRP A 149 -8.61 10.84 2.31
N LEU A 150 -7.41 10.58 2.81
CA LEU A 150 -6.53 11.64 3.34
C LEU A 150 -5.92 12.46 2.20
N THR A 151 -5.82 11.88 1.01
CA THR A 151 -5.36 12.53 -0.23
C THR A 151 -6.39 12.29 -1.33
N PRO A 152 -6.61 13.24 -2.26
CA PRO A 152 -7.68 13.13 -3.26
C PRO A 152 -7.59 11.86 -4.11
N PRO A 153 -8.66 11.07 -4.22
CA PRO A 153 -8.76 9.92 -5.12
C PRO A 153 -9.10 10.33 -6.54
N GLN A 154 -9.18 9.34 -7.42
CA GLN A 154 -9.86 9.42 -8.72
C GLN A 154 -11.18 8.69 -8.63
N THR A 155 -12.24 9.27 -9.20
CA THR A 155 -13.54 8.61 -9.28
C THR A 155 -13.67 7.91 -10.64
N ILE A 156 -14.12 6.67 -10.61
CA ILE A 156 -14.37 5.85 -11.82
C ILE A 156 -15.70 5.11 -11.66
N GLU A 157 -16.23 4.62 -12.77
CA GLU A 157 -17.39 3.74 -12.77
C GLU A 157 -17.00 2.35 -12.30
N GLY A 158 -17.76 1.82 -11.36
CA GLY A 158 -17.72 0.43 -10.89
C GLY A 158 -18.88 -0.38 -11.44
N ALA A 159 -19.31 -1.37 -10.68
CA ALA A 159 -20.46 -2.19 -11.02
C ALA A 159 -21.76 -1.38 -11.06
N GLU A 160 -22.65 -1.74 -11.98
CA GLU A 160 -23.96 -1.08 -12.16
C GLU A 160 -23.85 0.44 -12.40
N ASP A 161 -22.75 0.86 -13.05
CA ASP A 161 -22.40 2.27 -13.34
C ASP A 161 -22.34 3.16 -12.09
N LYS A 162 -22.17 2.56 -10.92
CA LYS A 162 -22.03 3.30 -9.66
C LYS A 162 -20.59 3.74 -9.44
N PRO A 163 -20.37 4.94 -8.88
CA PRO A 163 -19.03 5.45 -8.68
C PRO A 163 -18.29 4.67 -7.59
N ILE A 164 -17.02 4.39 -7.85
CA ILE A 164 -16.02 3.97 -6.88
C ILE A 164 -14.84 4.93 -6.91
N GLN A 165 -14.04 4.95 -5.85
CA GLN A 165 -12.86 5.78 -5.77
C GLN A 165 -11.60 4.93 -5.79
N VAL A 166 -10.58 5.37 -6.55
CA VAL A 166 -9.31 4.64 -6.69
C VAL A 166 -8.12 5.57 -6.52
N SER A 167 -7.00 5.02 -6.07
CA SER A 167 -5.76 5.79 -5.93
C SER A 167 -5.13 6.13 -7.29
N ASN A 168 -5.29 5.27 -8.29
CA ASN A 168 -4.84 5.47 -9.67
C ASN A 168 -5.60 4.54 -10.61
N THR A 169 -5.46 4.78 -11.93
CA THR A 169 -6.08 3.98 -13.00
C THR A 169 -5.07 3.24 -13.89
N ARG A 170 -3.79 3.21 -13.52
CA ARG A 170 -2.71 2.59 -14.33
C ARG A 170 -2.90 1.08 -14.55
N TRP A 171 -3.67 0.42 -13.71
CA TRP A 171 -4.05 -0.98 -13.85
C TRP A 171 -5.04 -1.25 -15.00
N ARG A 172 -5.70 -0.22 -15.54
CA ARG A 172 -6.63 -0.32 -16.70
C ARG A 172 -5.91 -0.41 -18.03
N GLU A 173 -4.70 0.10 -18.11
CA GLU A 173 -3.89 -0.01 -19.31
C GLU A 173 -3.20 -1.37 -19.26
N PRO A 174 -3.46 -2.31 -20.19
CA PRO A 174 -2.58 -3.44 -20.36
C PRO A 174 -1.20 -2.84 -20.56
N ALA A 175 -0.22 -3.28 -19.78
CA ALA A 175 1.13 -2.78 -19.84
C ALA A 175 1.66 -2.90 -21.29
N ALA A 176 1.43 -1.87 -22.08
CA ALA A 176 2.28 -1.53 -23.21
C ALA A 176 3.57 -0.88 -22.64
N ILE A 177 4.05 -1.39 -21.52
CA ILE A 177 5.41 -1.20 -21.09
C ILE A 177 6.19 -2.13 -22.00
N THR A 178 6.87 -1.54 -22.97
CA THR A 178 7.87 -2.28 -23.73
C THR A 178 8.85 -2.88 -22.74
N TRP A 179 9.43 -4.03 -23.05
CA TRP A 179 10.46 -4.66 -22.20
C TRP A 179 11.54 -3.64 -21.80
N ASP A 180 11.88 -2.71 -22.69
CA ASP A 180 12.84 -1.63 -22.48
C ASP A 180 12.38 -0.61 -21.41
N GLU A 181 11.11 -0.26 -21.36
CA GLU A 181 10.57 0.63 -20.31
C GLU A 181 10.46 -0.06 -18.95
N TRP A 182 10.17 -1.37 -18.96
CA TRP A 182 10.17 -2.18 -17.73
C TRP A 182 11.58 -2.37 -17.20
N GLU A 183 12.54 -2.69 -18.07
CA GLU A 183 13.96 -2.85 -17.75
C GLU A 183 14.55 -1.54 -17.22
N ASN A 184 14.26 -0.40 -17.84
CA ASN A 184 14.70 0.91 -17.34
C ASN A 184 14.04 1.28 -16.00
N ALA A 185 12.74 1.04 -15.80
CA ALA A 185 12.07 1.32 -14.53
C ALA A 185 12.52 0.36 -13.42
N TYR A 186 12.86 -0.87 -13.75
CA TYR A 186 13.42 -1.85 -12.82
C TYR A 186 14.87 -1.50 -12.46
N ASP A 187 15.67 -1.13 -13.46
CA ASP A 187 17.08 -0.74 -13.27
C ASP A 187 17.18 0.56 -12.46
N ASP A 188 16.33 1.56 -12.72
CA ASP A 188 16.29 2.80 -11.94
C ASP A 188 15.91 2.51 -10.47
N ALA A 189 14.87 1.71 -10.23
CA ALA A 189 14.46 1.35 -8.87
C ALA A 189 15.49 0.43 -8.17
N TYR A 190 16.15 -0.45 -8.92
CA TYR A 190 17.22 -1.32 -8.43
C TYR A 190 18.47 -0.52 -8.09
N MET A 191 18.84 0.42 -8.97
CA MET A 191 20.02 1.27 -8.77
C MET A 191 19.82 2.28 -7.63
N GLU A 192 18.62 2.86 -7.46
CA GLU A 192 18.29 3.67 -6.28
C GLU A 192 18.41 2.85 -4.98
N GLY A 193 17.81 1.67 -4.92
CA GLY A 193 17.90 0.80 -3.75
C GLY A 193 19.32 0.27 -3.49
N TRP A 194 20.10 0.04 -4.56
CA TRP A 194 21.49 -0.39 -4.44
C TRP A 194 22.40 0.73 -3.97
N ASN A 195 22.23 1.97 -4.50
CA ASN A 195 22.97 3.14 -4.07
C ASN A 195 22.69 3.48 -2.60
N ASP A 196 21.42 3.46 -2.17
CA ASP A 196 21.05 3.71 -0.77
C ASP A 196 21.65 2.63 0.16
N GLY A 197 21.63 1.36 -0.25
CA GLY A 197 22.26 0.27 0.49
C GLY A 197 23.78 0.33 0.53
N TYR A 198 24.40 0.74 -0.57
CA TYR A 198 25.82 0.91 -0.69
C TYR A 198 26.33 2.10 0.15
N GLU A 199 25.64 3.26 0.09
CA GLU A 199 25.99 4.42 0.92
C GLU A 199 25.81 4.14 2.41
N ALA A 200 24.75 3.41 2.80
CA ALA A 200 24.57 3.00 4.18
C ALA A 200 25.70 2.08 4.66
N ALA A 201 26.09 1.10 3.85
CA ALA A 201 27.21 0.19 4.17
C ALA A 201 28.56 0.92 4.27
N ILE A 202 28.81 1.90 3.37
CA ILE A 202 30.03 2.73 3.43
C ILE A 202 30.04 3.60 4.70
N ASN A 203 28.92 4.19 5.07
CA ASN A 203 28.80 5.00 6.30
C ASN A 203 29.00 4.16 7.56
N ASP A 204 28.47 2.94 7.62
CA ASP A 204 28.69 2.02 8.72
C ASP A 204 30.17 1.60 8.81
N MET A 205 30.81 1.31 7.68
CA MET A 205 32.26 1.01 7.62
C MET A 205 33.11 2.19 8.11
N LEU A 206 32.76 3.41 7.71
CA LEU A 206 33.46 4.62 8.15
C LEU A 206 33.28 4.87 9.65
N ASN A 207 32.08 4.65 10.18
CA ASN A 207 31.79 4.77 11.62
C ASN A 207 32.56 3.72 12.45
N ASP A 208 32.75 2.52 11.91
CA ASP A 208 33.56 1.45 12.53
C ASP A 208 35.08 1.64 12.35
N GLY A 209 35.49 2.74 11.72
CA GLY A 209 36.91 3.05 11.49
C GLY A 209 37.57 2.16 10.43
N ILE A 210 36.78 1.62 9.49
CA ILE A 210 37.26 0.81 8.39
C ILE A 210 37.59 1.71 7.21
N ASP A 211 38.74 1.50 6.58
CA ASP A 211 39.09 2.13 5.32
C ASP A 211 38.31 1.48 4.18
N THR A 212 37.40 2.24 3.57
CA THR A 212 36.47 1.76 2.52
C THR A 212 37.16 1.38 1.22
N THR A 213 38.42 1.78 1.02
CA THR A 213 39.22 1.42 -0.17
C THR A 213 39.95 0.10 0.01
N THR A 214 40.37 -0.22 1.22
CA THR A 214 41.19 -1.40 1.53
C THR A 214 40.43 -2.45 2.36
N GLY A 215 39.28 -2.10 2.95
CA GLY A 215 38.52 -2.95 3.87
C GLY A 215 39.24 -3.23 5.21
N MET A 216 40.32 -2.50 5.52
CA MET A 216 41.11 -2.69 6.74
C MET A 216 40.75 -1.64 7.80
N ARG A 217 40.75 -2.03 9.09
CA ARG A 217 40.61 -1.07 10.19
C ARG A 217 41.77 -0.10 10.23
N ARG A 218 41.51 1.18 10.33
CA ARG A 218 42.55 2.23 10.55
C ARG A 218 43.24 1.91 11.86
N ARG A 219 44.56 1.74 11.82
CA ARG A 219 45.39 1.65 13.04
C ARG A 219 45.51 3.04 13.63
N HIS A 220 45.08 3.18 14.88
CA HIS A 220 45.36 4.35 15.70
C HIS A 220 46.83 4.33 16.18
#